data_3d98c123b743ff7fb9cecc40c1fede7d
#
_entry.id   3d98c123b743ff7fb9cecc40c1fede7d
#
_cell.length_a   1.000
_cell.length_b   1.000
_cell.length_c   1.000
_cell.angle_alpha   90.00
_cell.angle_beta   90.00
_cell.angle_gamma   90.00
#
_symmetry.space_group_name_H-M   'P 1'
#
loop_
_entity.id
_entity.type
_entity.pdbx_description
1 polymer ?
#
loop_
_entity_poly.entity_id
_entity_poly.type
_entity_poly.pdbx_seq_one_letter_code
_entity_poly.pdbx_strand_id
1 'polypeptide(L)'
;MAEDACSAALPEISLEERRETMHPARTKDDESQDVEGPWADGRGRRDAGRRLARLGIHVTRYGLVLVLVWIGAMKFTPYEAEGIRPLVANSPLLSWLYGIFSIRGFSALLGVFEVGAGLIIALRPLAPRLSALGSALTVPMFLSTLSFLLTTPGWEPSLGGFPALSALPGQFLLKDVVLLGAALVTAGEALRAGHSRCNLSGSDASN
;
A
#
# COMPACT_ATOMS: atom_id res chain seq x y z
N MET A 1 5.69 -64.48 18.63
CA MET A 1 5.83 -64.30 20.09
C MET A 1 6.21 -62.84 20.30
N ALA A 2 5.42 -61.95 20.74
CA ALA A 2 4.21 -61.90 21.51
C ALA A 2 3.36 -60.72 20.98
N GLU A 3 2.24 -61.05 20.40
CA GLU A 3 1.02 -60.22 20.42
C GLU A 3 0.29 -60.65 21.69
N ASP A 4 -0.34 -59.75 22.32
CA ASP A 4 -1.31 -59.81 23.40
C ASP A 4 -0.91 -58.97 24.60
N ALA A 5 -1.54 -57.78 24.66
CA ALA A 5 -2.14 -57.21 25.87
C ALA A 5 -2.34 -55.70 25.71
N CYS A 6 -3.52 -55.29 25.37
CA CYS A 6 -4.23 -54.22 26.07
C CYS A 6 -5.60 -53.96 25.44
N SER A 7 -6.53 -54.88 25.61
CA SER A 7 -7.96 -54.63 25.44
C SER A 7 -8.51 -54.29 26.84
N ALA A 8 -8.36 -53.07 27.27
CA ALA A 8 -9.09 -52.53 28.42
C ALA A 8 -10.39 -51.94 27.89
N ALA A 9 -11.50 -52.65 28.08
CA ALA A 9 -12.85 -52.18 27.81
C ALA A 9 -13.16 -50.94 28.65
N LEU A 10 -13.41 -49.85 27.98
CA LEU A 10 -14.00 -48.64 28.61
C LEU A 10 -15.46 -48.95 28.96
N PRO A 11 -15.95 -48.58 30.14
CA PRO A 11 -17.36 -48.77 30.49
C PRO A 11 -18.24 -47.94 29.58
N GLU A 12 -19.24 -48.55 28.94
CA GLU A 12 -20.31 -47.88 28.21
C GLU A 12 -21.15 -47.02 29.13
N ILE A 13 -20.88 -45.74 29.18
CA ILE A 13 -21.73 -44.78 29.85
C ILE A 13 -22.95 -44.57 28.98
N SER A 14 -24.16 -44.84 29.53
CA SER A 14 -25.41 -44.71 28.81
C SER A 14 -25.63 -43.29 28.27
N LEU A 15 -26.29 -43.20 27.12
CA LEU A 15 -26.58 -41.92 26.47
C LEU A 15 -27.43 -40.96 27.32
N GLU A 16 -28.16 -41.49 28.28
CA GLU A 16 -28.93 -40.72 29.30
C GLU A 16 -28.03 -40.04 30.31
N GLU A 17 -27.03 -40.73 30.82
CA GLU A 17 -26.06 -40.18 31.77
C GLU A 17 -25.18 -39.09 31.14
N ARG A 18 -24.91 -39.15 29.82
CA ARG A 18 -24.27 -38.07 29.05
C ARG A 18 -25.16 -36.83 28.89
N ARG A 19 -26.50 -37.01 28.87
CA ARG A 19 -27.42 -35.84 28.73
C ARG A 19 -27.54 -35.07 30.06
N GLU A 20 -27.50 -35.74 31.21
CA GLU A 20 -27.59 -35.07 32.49
C GLU A 20 -26.29 -34.31 32.89
N THR A 21 -25.14 -34.82 32.47
CA THR A 21 -23.85 -34.13 32.72
C THR A 21 -23.57 -32.96 31.75
N MET A 22 -24.32 -32.85 30.64
CA MET A 22 -24.07 -31.86 29.63
C MET A 22 -24.99 -30.62 29.71
N HIS A 23 -26.01 -30.63 30.58
CA HIS A 23 -26.88 -29.50 30.85
C HIS A 23 -27.09 -29.32 32.35
N PRO A 24 -26.20 -28.61 33.06
CA PRO A 24 -26.58 -28.07 34.38
C PRO A 24 -27.75 -27.11 34.15
N ALA A 25 -28.87 -27.35 34.91
CA ALA A 25 -30.04 -26.50 34.86
C ALA A 25 -29.66 -25.05 35.12
N ARG A 26 -29.76 -24.22 34.07
CA ARG A 26 -29.52 -22.78 34.13
C ARG A 26 -30.58 -22.17 35.03
N THR A 27 -30.21 -21.85 36.26
CA THR A 27 -31.06 -21.15 37.19
C THR A 27 -31.36 -19.75 36.71
N LYS A 28 -32.61 -19.28 36.86
CA LYS A 28 -33.08 -17.95 36.40
C LYS A 28 -32.36 -16.76 37.02
N ASP A 29 -31.49 -16.98 37.98
CA ASP A 29 -30.75 -15.96 38.73
C ASP A 29 -29.40 -15.63 38.06
N ASP A 30 -29.02 -16.33 36.99
CA ASP A 30 -27.77 -16.12 36.24
C ASP A 30 -27.95 -15.18 35.04
N GLU A 31 -29.11 -14.56 34.89
CA GLU A 31 -29.48 -13.73 33.73
C GLU A 31 -29.16 -12.23 33.87
N SER A 32 -28.45 -11.82 34.94
CA SER A 32 -28.17 -10.40 35.19
C SER A 32 -26.72 -10.06 35.55
N GLN A 33 -25.79 -10.96 35.29
CA GLN A 33 -24.38 -10.60 35.24
C GLN A 33 -23.89 -10.74 33.82
N ASP A 34 -24.26 -9.76 32.95
CA ASP A 34 -23.43 -9.39 31.83
C ASP A 34 -22.09 -8.97 32.40
N VAL A 35 -21.24 -9.96 32.68
CA VAL A 35 -19.84 -9.76 32.96
C VAL A 35 -19.27 -9.14 31.68
N GLU A 36 -19.19 -7.80 31.64
CA GLU A 36 -18.37 -7.08 30.71
C GLU A 36 -16.91 -7.54 30.92
N GLY A 37 -16.60 -8.68 30.33
CA GLY A 37 -15.28 -9.27 30.43
C GLY A 37 -14.24 -8.36 29.74
N PRO A 38 -12.94 -8.56 30.07
CA PRO A 38 -11.82 -7.78 29.48
C PRO A 38 -11.79 -7.70 27.95
N TRP A 39 -12.67 -8.47 27.25
CA TRP A 39 -12.80 -8.50 25.78
C TRP A 39 -13.76 -7.43 25.21
N ALA A 40 -14.55 -6.73 26.03
CA ALA A 40 -15.35 -5.58 25.57
C ALA A 40 -14.43 -4.46 25.04
N ASP A 41 -13.28 -4.23 25.68
CA ASP A 41 -12.25 -3.28 25.25
C ASP A 41 -11.56 -3.71 23.92
N GLY A 42 -11.49 -5.01 23.63
CA GLY A 42 -10.89 -5.52 22.40
C GLY A 42 -11.65 -5.18 21.11
N ARG A 43 -12.96 -5.01 21.16
CA ARG A 43 -13.76 -4.59 20.00
C ARG A 43 -13.54 -3.12 19.67
N GLY A 44 -13.57 -2.25 20.68
CA GLY A 44 -13.31 -0.82 20.51
C GLY A 44 -11.91 -0.54 19.94
N ARG A 45 -10.89 -1.24 20.43
CA ARG A 45 -9.51 -1.14 19.92
C ARG A 45 -9.38 -1.61 18.46
N ARG A 46 -10.05 -2.72 18.10
CA ARG A 46 -10.06 -3.22 16.70
C ARG A 46 -10.77 -2.26 15.76
N ASP A 47 -11.84 -1.63 16.21
CA ASP A 47 -12.58 -0.65 15.42
C ASP A 47 -11.79 0.65 15.25
N ALA A 48 -11.12 1.13 16.29
CA ALA A 48 -10.22 2.27 16.23
C ALA A 48 -9.05 1.99 15.26
N GLY A 49 -8.42 0.82 15.36
CA GLY A 49 -7.34 0.40 14.44
C GLY A 49 -7.81 0.36 12.98
N ARG A 50 -8.99 -0.17 12.71
CA ARG A 50 -9.58 -0.19 11.35
C ARG A 50 -9.89 1.21 10.81
N ARG A 51 -10.35 2.13 11.66
CA ARG A 51 -10.59 3.53 11.27
C ARG A 51 -9.29 4.24 10.95
N LEU A 52 -8.26 4.07 11.80
CA LEU A 52 -6.94 4.66 11.59
C LEU A 52 -6.28 4.13 10.31
N ALA A 53 -6.35 2.83 10.05
CA ALA A 53 -5.83 2.24 8.82
C ALA A 53 -6.54 2.79 7.56
N ARG A 54 -7.86 2.95 7.61
CA ARG A 54 -8.62 3.57 6.51
C ARG A 54 -8.21 5.03 6.28
N LEU A 55 -8.11 5.80 7.36
CA LEU A 55 -7.63 7.18 7.28
C LEU A 55 -6.22 7.23 6.69
N GLY A 56 -5.30 6.37 7.17
CA GLY A 56 -3.95 6.26 6.66
C GLY A 56 -3.90 5.99 5.15
N ILE A 57 -4.72 5.08 4.64
CA ILE A 57 -4.82 4.81 3.18
C ILE A 57 -5.28 6.05 2.41
N HIS A 58 -6.27 6.80 2.93
CA HIS A 58 -6.72 8.03 2.27
C HIS A 58 -5.65 9.11 2.26
N VAL A 59 -4.99 9.34 3.40
CA VAL A 59 -3.89 10.32 3.51
C VAL A 59 -2.74 9.93 2.57
N THR A 60 -2.36 8.66 2.53
CA THR A 60 -1.31 8.15 1.63
C THR A 60 -1.69 8.38 0.16
N ARG A 61 -2.91 8.06 -0.24
CA ARG A 61 -3.38 8.24 -1.61
C ARG A 61 -3.37 9.69 -2.03
N TYR A 62 -4.07 10.55 -1.28
CA TYR A 62 -4.19 11.95 -1.67
C TYR A 62 -2.90 12.74 -1.45
N GLY A 63 -2.05 12.31 -0.51
CA GLY A 63 -0.68 12.79 -0.39
C GLY A 63 0.16 12.46 -1.63
N LEU A 64 0.08 11.23 -2.12
CA LEU A 64 0.73 10.84 -3.38
C LEU A 64 0.21 11.65 -4.57
N VAL A 65 -1.12 11.82 -4.68
CA VAL A 65 -1.75 12.66 -5.72
C VAL A 65 -1.22 14.09 -5.66
N LEU A 66 -1.20 14.69 -4.48
CA LEU A 66 -0.71 16.05 -4.27
C LEU A 66 0.74 16.20 -4.74
N VAL A 67 1.62 15.27 -4.33
CA VAL A 67 3.03 15.30 -4.74
C VAL A 67 3.17 15.16 -6.26
N LEU A 68 2.51 14.19 -6.88
CA LEU A 68 2.58 13.97 -8.33
C LEU A 68 2.06 15.17 -9.11
N VAL A 69 0.91 15.73 -8.73
CA VAL A 69 0.33 16.88 -9.43
C VAL A 69 1.19 18.13 -9.24
N TRP A 70 1.66 18.38 -8.02
CA TRP A 70 2.44 19.57 -7.71
C TRP A 70 3.83 19.53 -8.37
N ILE A 71 4.57 18.46 -8.15
CA ILE A 71 5.91 18.30 -8.73
C ILE A 71 5.83 18.16 -10.26
N GLY A 72 4.83 17.40 -10.76
CA GLY A 72 4.58 17.30 -12.20
C GLY A 72 4.24 18.64 -12.85
N ALA A 73 3.48 19.51 -12.19
CA ALA A 73 3.21 20.85 -12.69
C ALA A 73 4.48 21.72 -12.75
N MET A 74 5.39 21.56 -11.80
CA MET A 74 6.67 22.27 -11.79
C MET A 74 7.57 21.86 -12.97
N LYS A 75 7.44 20.64 -13.50
CA LYS A 75 8.21 20.14 -14.67
C LYS A 75 8.04 20.98 -15.95
N PHE A 76 6.99 21.78 -16.03
CA PHE A 76 6.79 22.70 -17.15
C PHE A 76 7.64 23.98 -17.03
N THR A 77 8.29 24.21 -15.89
CA THR A 77 9.14 25.38 -15.68
C THR A 77 10.58 25.12 -16.18
N PRO A 78 11.27 26.17 -16.69
CA PRO A 78 12.67 26.07 -17.03
C PRO A 78 13.56 25.66 -15.83
N TYR A 79 13.22 26.13 -14.65
CA TYR A 79 13.93 25.87 -13.40
C TYR A 79 14.02 24.36 -13.12
N GLU A 80 12.87 23.68 -13.19
CA GLU A 80 12.81 22.25 -12.92
C GLU A 80 13.44 21.43 -14.04
N ALA A 81 13.27 21.86 -15.30
CA ALA A 81 13.90 21.19 -16.45
C ALA A 81 15.44 21.17 -16.35
N GLU A 82 16.06 22.28 -15.95
CA GLU A 82 17.50 22.35 -15.72
C GLU A 82 17.90 21.57 -14.44
N GLY A 83 17.06 21.58 -13.40
CA GLY A 83 17.30 20.83 -12.16
C GLY A 83 17.39 19.32 -12.36
N ILE A 84 16.56 18.73 -13.24
CA ILE A 84 16.59 17.30 -13.52
C ILE A 84 17.67 16.91 -14.56
N ARG A 85 18.23 17.87 -15.28
CA ARG A 85 19.21 17.61 -16.36
C ARG A 85 20.39 16.74 -15.90
N PRO A 86 21.11 17.04 -14.80
CA PRO A 86 22.23 16.22 -14.36
C PRO A 86 21.82 14.80 -13.97
N LEU A 87 20.60 14.60 -13.44
CA LEU A 87 20.08 13.29 -13.05
C LEU A 87 19.88 12.41 -14.30
N VAL A 88 19.21 12.94 -15.31
CA VAL A 88 18.92 12.22 -16.55
C VAL A 88 20.19 12.03 -17.39
N ALA A 89 21.05 13.02 -17.49
CA ALA A 89 22.28 12.94 -18.26
C ALA A 89 23.26 11.89 -17.72
N ASN A 90 23.32 11.67 -16.41
CA ASN A 90 24.15 10.65 -15.78
C ASN A 90 23.49 9.27 -15.69
N SER A 91 22.22 9.14 -16.09
CA SER A 91 21.49 7.87 -16.03
C SER A 91 21.71 7.04 -17.28
N PRO A 92 22.24 5.81 -17.18
CA PRO A 92 22.34 4.91 -18.34
C PRO A 92 20.97 4.48 -18.88
N LEU A 93 19.92 4.56 -18.06
CA LEU A 93 18.56 4.20 -18.44
C LEU A 93 17.86 5.30 -19.23
N LEU A 94 18.16 6.58 -18.97
CA LEU A 94 17.38 7.71 -19.47
C LEU A 94 18.18 8.73 -20.30
N SER A 95 19.52 8.70 -20.27
CA SER A 95 20.36 9.70 -20.97
C SER A 95 20.14 9.75 -22.48
N TRP A 96 19.81 8.62 -23.09
CA TRP A 96 19.52 8.51 -24.52
C TRP A 96 18.28 9.32 -24.95
N LEU A 97 17.36 9.60 -24.02
CA LEU A 97 16.16 10.42 -24.27
C LEU A 97 16.52 11.86 -24.66
N TYR A 98 17.66 12.38 -24.19
CA TYR A 98 18.14 13.69 -24.62
C TYR A 98 18.70 13.72 -26.05
N GLY A 99 18.89 12.55 -26.66
CA GLY A 99 19.13 12.45 -28.10
C GLY A 99 17.87 12.62 -28.96
N ILE A 100 16.69 12.43 -28.35
CA ILE A 100 15.39 12.50 -29.03
C ILE A 100 14.64 13.79 -28.65
N PHE A 101 14.63 14.13 -27.35
CA PHE A 101 13.91 15.26 -26.82
C PHE A 101 14.87 16.38 -26.36
N SER A 102 14.45 17.62 -26.50
CA SER A 102 15.12 18.73 -25.82
C SER A 102 14.93 18.57 -24.27
N ILE A 103 15.80 19.20 -23.48
CA ILE A 103 15.75 19.18 -22.01
C ILE A 103 14.35 19.60 -21.52
N ARG A 104 13.81 20.69 -22.07
CA ARG A 104 12.47 21.19 -21.75
C ARG A 104 11.36 20.25 -22.24
N GLY A 105 11.50 19.68 -23.44
CA GLY A 105 10.53 18.75 -24.00
C GLY A 105 10.41 17.48 -23.17
N PHE A 106 11.54 16.92 -22.74
CA PHE A 106 11.55 15.75 -21.87
C PHE A 106 10.96 16.06 -20.47
N SER A 107 11.35 17.19 -19.88
CA SER A 107 10.78 17.62 -18.60
C SER A 107 9.26 17.81 -18.69
N ALA A 108 8.76 18.46 -19.74
CA ALA A 108 7.31 18.64 -19.93
C ALA A 108 6.58 17.29 -20.14
N LEU A 109 7.17 16.36 -20.89
CA LEU A 109 6.63 15.01 -21.08
C LEU A 109 6.49 14.27 -19.72
N LEU A 110 7.53 14.35 -18.90
CA LEU A 110 7.51 13.79 -17.56
C LEU A 110 6.43 14.44 -16.69
N GLY A 111 6.28 15.77 -16.76
CA GLY A 111 5.24 16.52 -16.08
C GLY A 111 3.82 16.10 -16.50
N VAL A 112 3.58 15.89 -17.80
CA VAL A 112 2.28 15.36 -18.29
C VAL A 112 2.02 13.97 -17.71
N PHE A 113 3.03 13.12 -17.66
CA PHE A 113 2.92 11.78 -17.09
C PHE A 113 2.60 11.83 -15.57
N GLU A 114 3.32 12.63 -14.79
CA GLU A 114 3.13 12.75 -13.34
C GLU A 114 1.75 13.33 -13.00
N VAL A 115 1.36 14.43 -13.65
CA VAL A 115 0.04 15.05 -13.44
C VAL A 115 -1.07 14.09 -13.86
N GLY A 116 -0.94 13.45 -15.02
CA GLY A 116 -1.91 12.49 -15.53
C GLY A 116 -2.08 11.29 -14.59
N ALA A 117 -0.98 10.70 -14.13
CA ALA A 117 -1.00 9.60 -13.17
C ALA A 117 -1.65 10.04 -11.84
N GLY A 118 -1.29 11.21 -11.30
CA GLY A 118 -1.90 11.76 -10.10
C GLY A 118 -3.41 11.92 -10.23
N LEU A 119 -3.91 12.50 -11.32
CA LEU A 119 -5.34 12.64 -11.58
C LEU A 119 -6.05 11.29 -11.70
N ILE A 120 -5.45 10.31 -12.38
CA ILE A 120 -5.98 8.96 -12.51
C ILE A 120 -6.06 8.28 -11.13
N ILE A 121 -5.05 8.42 -10.27
CA ILE A 121 -5.06 7.90 -8.90
C ILE A 121 -6.19 8.52 -8.08
N ALA A 122 -6.46 9.81 -8.26
CA ALA A 122 -7.54 10.52 -7.55
C ALA A 122 -8.93 9.99 -7.92
N LEU A 123 -9.12 9.40 -9.11
CA LEU A 123 -10.39 8.84 -9.59
C LEU A 123 -10.81 7.54 -8.88
N ARG A 124 -10.11 7.10 -7.85
CA ARG A 124 -10.43 5.86 -7.12
C ARG A 124 -11.90 5.72 -6.71
N PRO A 125 -12.59 6.75 -6.21
CA PRO A 125 -14.00 6.61 -5.83
C PRO A 125 -14.93 6.31 -7.01
N LEU A 126 -14.59 6.75 -8.23
CA LEU A 126 -15.38 6.54 -9.44
C LEU A 126 -14.93 5.28 -10.19
N ALA A 127 -13.62 5.14 -10.41
CA ALA A 127 -13.02 4.11 -11.26
C ALA A 127 -11.82 3.42 -10.56
N PRO A 128 -12.04 2.48 -9.63
CA PRO A 128 -10.96 1.89 -8.84
C PRO A 128 -9.93 1.13 -9.70
N ARG A 129 -10.35 0.45 -10.77
CA ARG A 129 -9.43 -0.24 -11.67
C ARG A 129 -8.49 0.73 -12.40
N LEU A 130 -9.02 1.87 -12.83
CA LEU A 130 -8.23 2.91 -13.49
C LEU A 130 -7.25 3.54 -12.49
N SER A 131 -7.70 3.80 -11.25
CA SER A 131 -6.83 4.27 -10.17
C SER A 131 -5.70 3.29 -9.84
N ALA A 132 -5.97 1.99 -9.88
CA ALA A 132 -4.94 0.97 -9.69
C ALA A 132 -3.89 1.03 -10.81
N LEU A 133 -4.32 1.18 -12.05
CA LEU A 133 -3.42 1.35 -13.20
C LEU A 133 -2.56 2.62 -13.04
N GLY A 134 -3.17 3.75 -12.66
CA GLY A 134 -2.43 4.99 -12.38
C GLY A 134 -1.34 4.79 -11.35
N SER A 135 -1.66 4.16 -10.20
CA SER A 135 -0.67 3.85 -9.17
C SER A 135 0.41 2.89 -9.67
N ALA A 136 0.05 1.86 -10.44
CA ALA A 136 1.00 0.89 -10.98
C ALA A 136 1.98 1.54 -11.97
N LEU A 137 1.53 2.49 -12.79
CA LEU A 137 2.36 3.23 -13.74
C LEU A 137 3.40 4.13 -13.05
N THR A 138 3.12 4.61 -11.82
CA THR A 138 4.11 5.40 -11.07
C THR A 138 5.23 4.55 -10.45
N VAL A 139 5.04 3.24 -10.32
CA VAL A 139 6.07 2.34 -9.77
C VAL A 139 7.36 2.37 -10.59
N PRO A 140 7.35 2.08 -11.91
CA PRO A 140 8.58 2.16 -12.71
C PRO A 140 9.17 3.57 -12.77
N MET A 141 8.35 4.62 -12.67
CA MET A 141 8.84 5.99 -12.57
C MET A 141 9.65 6.19 -11.29
N PHE A 142 9.13 5.83 -10.11
CA PHE A 142 9.88 5.95 -8.85
C PHE A 142 11.11 5.04 -8.80
N LEU A 143 11.07 3.87 -9.41
CA LEU A 143 12.25 3.02 -9.54
C LEU A 143 13.32 3.69 -10.42
N SER A 144 12.91 4.37 -11.49
CA SER A 144 13.83 5.12 -12.36
C SER A 144 14.46 6.30 -11.62
N THR A 145 13.68 7.06 -10.83
CA THR A 145 14.23 8.18 -10.05
C THR A 145 15.16 7.69 -8.93
N LEU A 146 14.83 6.58 -8.28
CA LEU A 146 15.70 5.95 -7.28
C LEU A 146 17.02 5.45 -7.89
N SER A 147 17.03 5.03 -9.15
CA SER A 147 18.28 4.64 -9.83
C SER A 147 19.29 5.78 -9.94
N PHE A 148 18.82 7.03 -9.91
CA PHE A 148 19.71 8.19 -9.93
C PHE A 148 20.62 8.27 -8.70
N LEU A 149 20.22 7.70 -7.56
CA LEU A 149 21.09 7.58 -6.37
C LEU A 149 22.38 6.82 -6.65
N LEU A 150 22.35 5.89 -7.61
CA LEU A 150 23.49 5.05 -7.98
C LEU A 150 24.31 5.67 -9.11
N THR A 151 23.72 6.51 -9.95
CA THR A 151 24.31 6.99 -11.20
C THR A 151 24.72 8.46 -11.19
N THR A 152 24.09 9.25 -10.31
CA THR A 152 24.42 10.68 -10.16
C THR A 152 25.25 10.90 -8.91
N PRO A 153 26.29 11.74 -8.93
CA PRO A 153 27.06 12.08 -7.73
C PRO A 153 26.16 12.73 -6.68
N GLY A 154 25.66 11.94 -5.75
CA GLY A 154 24.76 12.33 -4.69
C GLY A 154 25.32 12.11 -3.28
N TRP A 155 26.60 11.76 -3.20
CA TRP A 155 27.30 11.52 -1.94
C TRP A 155 27.99 12.80 -1.48
N GLU A 156 28.00 13.04 -0.17
CA GLU A 156 28.58 14.24 0.42
C GLU A 156 30.09 14.04 0.70
N PRO A 157 30.97 14.70 -0.08
CA PRO A 157 32.43 14.49 0.08
C PRO A 157 32.96 14.94 1.44
N SER A 158 32.36 15.97 2.05
CA SER A 158 32.79 16.51 3.34
C SER A 158 32.58 15.53 4.50
N LEU A 159 31.67 14.53 4.30
CA LEU A 159 31.39 13.46 5.25
C LEU A 159 32.04 12.12 4.87
N GLY A 160 32.99 12.13 3.92
CA GLY A 160 33.70 10.93 3.49
C GLY A 160 33.03 10.18 2.30
N GLY A 161 32.00 10.75 1.71
CA GLY A 161 31.29 10.12 0.58
C GLY A 161 30.30 9.04 1.01
N PHE A 162 30.24 7.92 0.29
CA PHE A 162 29.33 6.83 0.60
C PHE A 162 29.49 6.33 2.07
N PRO A 163 28.38 6.12 2.84
CA PRO A 163 26.97 6.23 2.50
C PRO A 163 26.31 7.59 2.83
N ALA A 164 27.09 8.66 3.03
CA ALA A 164 26.56 9.97 3.39
C ALA A 164 25.90 10.64 2.18
N LEU A 165 24.58 10.84 2.22
CA LEU A 165 23.84 11.49 1.14
C LEU A 165 23.92 13.02 1.23
N SER A 166 24.24 13.66 0.11
CA SER A 166 24.12 15.12 -0.01
C SER A 166 22.67 15.58 0.15
N ALA A 167 22.46 16.82 0.58
CA ALA A 167 21.10 17.37 0.73
C ALA A 167 20.36 17.37 -0.62
N LEU A 168 21.05 17.75 -1.70
CA LEU A 168 20.59 17.70 -3.07
C LEU A 168 21.70 17.09 -3.94
N PRO A 169 21.44 16.07 -4.77
CA PRO A 169 20.13 15.40 -4.98
C PRO A 169 19.86 14.21 -4.03
N GLY A 170 20.85 13.76 -3.21
CA GLY A 170 20.80 12.48 -2.53
C GLY A 170 19.58 12.29 -1.60
N GLN A 171 19.44 13.14 -0.57
CA GLN A 171 18.32 13.04 0.39
C GLN A 171 16.97 13.32 -0.30
N PHE A 172 16.95 14.20 -1.30
CA PHE A 172 15.76 14.48 -2.08
C PHE A 172 15.25 13.25 -2.83
N LEU A 173 16.15 12.47 -3.45
CA LEU A 173 15.79 11.23 -4.15
C LEU A 173 15.38 10.10 -3.19
N LEU A 174 15.97 10.05 -2.00
CA LEU A 174 15.65 9.01 -1.02
C LEU A 174 14.17 9.00 -0.62
N LYS A 175 13.49 10.15 -0.60
CA LYS A 175 12.05 10.24 -0.30
C LYS A 175 11.20 9.41 -1.27
N ASP A 176 11.70 9.15 -2.49
CA ASP A 176 10.96 8.41 -3.50
C ASP A 176 10.76 6.93 -3.12
N VAL A 177 11.52 6.41 -2.14
CA VAL A 177 11.23 5.11 -1.51
C VAL A 177 9.86 5.12 -0.83
N VAL A 178 9.52 6.21 -0.13
CA VAL A 178 8.22 6.34 0.53
C VAL A 178 7.10 6.50 -0.50
N LEU A 179 7.34 7.26 -1.57
CA LEU A 179 6.38 7.44 -2.66
C LEU A 179 6.15 6.13 -3.43
N LEU A 180 7.19 5.34 -3.64
CA LEU A 180 7.08 3.99 -4.19
C LEU A 180 6.21 3.09 -3.30
N GLY A 181 6.43 3.10 -1.99
CA GLY A 181 5.59 2.37 -1.03
C GLY A 181 4.13 2.83 -1.09
N ALA A 182 3.89 4.14 -1.17
CA ALA A 182 2.55 4.71 -1.32
C ALA A 182 1.87 4.27 -2.63
N ALA A 183 2.62 4.24 -3.75
CA ALA A 183 2.12 3.76 -5.03
C ALA A 183 1.69 2.29 -4.98
N LEU A 184 2.52 1.42 -4.38
CA LEU A 184 2.21 -0.01 -4.22
C LEU A 184 0.98 -0.24 -3.33
N VAL A 185 0.89 0.45 -2.19
CA VAL A 185 -0.25 0.34 -1.27
C VAL A 185 -1.55 0.80 -1.94
N THR A 186 -1.51 1.95 -2.63
CA THR A 186 -2.69 2.50 -3.31
C THR A 186 -3.12 1.69 -4.52
N ALA A 187 -2.18 1.07 -5.25
CA ALA A 187 -2.49 0.11 -6.31
C ALA A 187 -3.20 -1.12 -5.76
N GLY A 188 -2.64 -1.74 -4.73
CA GLY A 188 -3.22 -2.94 -4.11
C GLY A 188 -4.62 -2.71 -3.52
N GLU A 189 -4.84 -1.57 -2.85
CA GLU A 189 -6.15 -1.21 -2.32
C GLU A 189 -7.18 -0.99 -3.43
N ALA A 190 -6.80 -0.28 -4.49
CA ALA A 190 -7.70 0.00 -5.60
C ALA A 190 -8.06 -1.27 -6.40
N LEU A 191 -7.15 -2.23 -6.56
CA LEU A 191 -7.43 -3.53 -7.15
C LEU A 191 -8.47 -4.31 -6.34
N ARG A 192 -8.32 -4.38 -5.01
CA ARG A 192 -9.31 -5.04 -4.13
C ARG A 192 -10.69 -4.41 -4.24
N ALA A 193 -10.77 -3.08 -4.27
CA ALA A 193 -12.04 -2.36 -4.43
C ALA A 193 -12.69 -2.61 -5.81
N GLY A 194 -11.89 -2.79 -6.86
CA GLY A 194 -12.38 -3.11 -8.20
C GLY A 194 -12.98 -4.51 -8.31
N HIS A 195 -12.42 -5.51 -7.63
CA HIS A 195 -12.96 -6.88 -7.59
C HIS A 195 -14.30 -6.96 -6.83
N SER A 196 -14.40 -6.27 -5.70
CA SER A 196 -15.64 -6.26 -4.90
C SER A 196 -16.85 -5.70 -5.68
N ARG A 197 -16.65 -4.68 -6.51
CA ARG A 197 -17.73 -4.11 -7.35
C ARG A 197 -18.16 -5.07 -8.47
N CYS A 198 -17.27 -5.84 -9.03
CA CYS A 198 -17.58 -6.79 -10.10
C CYS A 198 -18.46 -7.93 -9.60
N ASN A 199 -18.20 -8.43 -8.39
CA ASN A 199 -18.96 -9.51 -7.78
C ASN A 199 -20.41 -9.08 -7.44
N LEU A 200 -20.61 -7.83 -7.00
CA LEU A 200 -21.95 -7.30 -6.72
C LEU A 200 -22.81 -7.15 -8.00
N SER A 201 -22.19 -6.64 -9.07
CA SER A 201 -22.88 -6.49 -10.36
C SER A 201 -23.23 -7.83 -11.04
N GLY A 202 -22.45 -8.87 -10.80
CA GLY A 202 -22.72 -10.22 -11.32
C GLY A 202 -23.87 -10.94 -10.61
N SER A 203 -24.12 -10.65 -9.32
CA SER A 203 -25.21 -11.24 -8.56
C SER A 203 -26.58 -10.66 -8.92
N ASP A 204 -26.63 -9.39 -9.32
CA ASP A 204 -27.88 -8.71 -9.71
C ASP A 204 -28.34 -9.08 -11.13
N ALA A 205 -27.43 -9.57 -11.97
CA ALA A 205 -27.75 -9.99 -13.35
C ALA A 205 -28.26 -11.45 -13.45
N SER A 206 -28.20 -12.21 -12.35
CA SER A 206 -28.60 -13.63 -12.29
C SER A 206 -29.95 -13.88 -11.58
N ASN A 207 -30.65 -12.83 -11.14
CA ASN A 207 -32.03 -12.84 -10.63
C ASN A 207 -33.00 -12.21 -11.61
#